data_9be65641a552ec483b296db6962f02c1
#
_entry.id   9be65641a552ec483b296db6962f02c1
#
_cell.length_a   1.000
_cell.length_b   1.000
_cell.length_c   1.000
_cell.angle_alpha   90.00
_cell.angle_beta   90.00
_cell.angle_gamma   90.00
#
_symmetry.space_group_name_H-M   'P 1'
#
loop_
_entity.id
_entity.type
_entity.pdbx_description
1 polymer ?
#
loop_
_entity_poly.entity_id
_entity_poly.type
_entity_poly.pdbx_seq_one_letter_code
_entity_poly.pdbx_strand_id
1 'polypeptide(L)'
;KERAWENVYDPVESELIRCALSGRFRINEHELANHYGVSRTVMHDVLMHAQANGLIVKDERSRWYSVPLDESRVNFLYELREHLEPVALSKAAGVIPQRELEQVDSRLIQALRRYPDLPADGLDQLELDLHVRCLSYCPNPELVEALKRTRCILIFGKHLLGREIALPHEEPFFHEHQRIIDAMMRRDGDAVAREARAHLDKARLKVLDRVRHTRSMGVPLDLPYAKEAAFAV
;
A
#
# COMPACT_ATOMS: atom_id res chain seq x y z
N LYS A 1 0.60 18.12 17.09
CA LYS A 1 0.75 19.05 15.94
C LYS A 1 0.82 18.20 14.71
N GLU A 2 -0.19 18.29 13.84
CA GLU A 2 -0.14 17.70 12.51
C GLU A 2 1.09 18.25 11.79
N ARG A 3 1.82 17.40 11.13
CA ARG A 3 2.98 17.82 10.34
C ARG A 3 2.45 18.43 9.04
N ALA A 4 3.02 19.53 8.60
CA ALA A 4 2.52 20.28 7.43
C ALA A 4 2.43 19.45 6.14
N TRP A 5 3.23 18.39 6.00
CA TRP A 5 3.19 17.49 4.84
C TRP A 5 1.98 16.54 4.86
N GLU A 6 1.42 16.21 6.03
CA GLU A 6 0.29 15.26 6.16
C GLU A 6 -0.97 15.78 5.44
N ASN A 7 -1.16 17.09 5.43
CA ASN A 7 -2.33 17.73 4.81
C ASN A 7 -2.37 17.62 3.27
N VAL A 8 -1.22 17.46 2.63
CA VAL A 8 -1.11 17.38 1.17
C VAL A 8 -0.68 16.00 0.68
N TYR A 9 -0.37 15.08 1.60
CA TYR A 9 0.16 13.77 1.25
C TYR A 9 -0.83 12.94 0.44
N ASP A 10 -2.09 12.83 0.89
CA ASP A 10 -3.10 11.98 0.27
C ASP A 10 -3.39 12.33 -1.20
N PRO A 11 -3.65 13.60 -1.57
CA PRO A 11 -3.83 13.95 -2.98
C PRO A 11 -2.57 13.75 -3.82
N VAL A 12 -1.38 14.04 -3.30
CA VAL A 12 -0.11 13.79 -4.02
C VAL A 12 0.12 12.30 -4.21
N GLU A 13 -0.11 11.50 -3.18
CA GLU A 13 -0.03 10.03 -3.23
C GLU A 13 -0.94 9.45 -4.33
N SER A 14 -2.18 9.96 -4.43
CA SER A 14 -3.14 9.57 -5.46
C SER A 14 -2.63 9.87 -6.88
N GLU A 15 -2.01 11.02 -7.10
CA GLU A 15 -1.43 11.37 -8.40
C GLU A 15 -0.18 10.55 -8.73
N LEU A 16 0.67 10.29 -7.73
CA LEU A 16 1.87 9.48 -7.91
C LEU A 16 1.55 8.01 -8.25
N ILE A 17 0.50 7.42 -7.64
CA ILE A 17 0.10 6.06 -8.02
C ILE A 17 -0.47 6.01 -9.44
N ARG A 18 -1.17 7.06 -9.89
CA ARG A 18 -1.62 7.18 -11.28
C ARG A 18 -0.45 7.31 -12.25
N CYS A 19 0.57 8.09 -11.91
CA CYS A 19 1.82 8.12 -12.67
C CYS A 19 2.46 6.73 -12.76
N ALA A 20 2.55 6.01 -11.64
CA ALA A 20 3.12 4.66 -11.61
C ALA A 20 2.35 3.65 -12.48
N LEU A 21 1.01 3.75 -12.53
CA LEU A 21 0.18 2.91 -13.41
C LEU A 21 0.35 3.26 -14.89
N SER A 22 0.55 4.54 -15.21
CA SER A 22 0.72 4.99 -16.60
C SER A 22 2.12 4.73 -17.14
N GLY A 23 3.15 4.73 -16.27
CA GLY A 23 4.52 4.52 -16.71
C GLY A 23 5.56 5.19 -15.83
N ARG A 24 6.69 5.53 -16.45
CA ARG A 24 7.77 6.27 -15.80
C ARG A 24 7.64 7.76 -16.10
N PHE A 25 7.47 8.57 -15.05
CA PHE A 25 7.37 10.02 -15.15
C PHE A 25 8.45 10.69 -14.29
N ARG A 26 9.08 11.70 -14.85
CA ARG A 26 9.91 12.63 -14.08
C ARG A 26 9.01 13.60 -13.35
N ILE A 27 9.15 13.68 -12.03
CA ILE A 27 8.39 14.57 -11.15
C ILE A 27 9.25 15.79 -10.81
N ASN A 28 8.75 16.99 -11.11
CA ASN A 28 9.41 18.24 -10.77
C ASN A 28 8.93 18.71 -9.39
N GLU A 29 9.78 18.58 -8.37
CA GLU A 29 9.48 18.93 -6.98
C GLU A 29 9.05 20.40 -6.82
N HIS A 30 9.69 21.34 -7.55
CA HIS A 30 9.36 22.75 -7.47
C HIS A 30 7.98 23.06 -8.06
N GLU A 31 7.70 22.54 -9.24
CA GLU A 31 6.39 22.70 -9.90
C GLU A 31 5.28 22.04 -9.07
N LEU A 32 5.55 20.86 -8.48
CA LEU A 32 4.62 20.17 -7.59
C LEU A 32 4.34 20.98 -6.32
N ALA A 33 5.37 21.56 -5.69
CA ALA A 33 5.22 22.43 -4.53
C ALA A 33 4.36 23.67 -4.85
N ASN A 34 4.60 24.30 -6.01
CA ASN A 34 3.80 25.44 -6.48
C ASN A 34 2.35 25.05 -6.75
N HIS A 35 2.11 23.87 -7.36
CA HIS A 35 0.77 23.37 -7.68
C HIS A 35 -0.08 23.21 -6.40
N TYR A 36 0.52 22.68 -5.33
CA TYR A 36 -0.17 22.49 -4.04
C TYR A 36 -0.08 23.69 -3.09
N GLY A 37 0.59 24.76 -3.49
CA GLY A 37 0.72 25.98 -2.67
C GLY A 37 1.49 25.76 -1.36
N VAL A 38 2.45 24.84 -1.35
CA VAL A 38 3.27 24.52 -0.17
C VAL A 38 4.75 24.86 -0.39
N SER A 39 5.51 24.94 0.70
CA SER A 39 6.96 25.15 0.59
C SER A 39 7.66 23.93 -0.01
N ARG A 40 8.82 24.16 -0.64
CA ARG A 40 9.66 23.07 -1.16
C ARG A 40 10.05 22.07 -0.08
N THR A 41 10.29 22.50 1.16
CA THR A 41 10.61 21.61 2.28
C THR A 41 9.45 20.68 2.59
N VAL A 42 8.22 21.20 2.64
CA VAL A 42 7.03 20.39 2.87
C VAL A 42 6.85 19.37 1.73
N MET A 43 6.99 19.81 0.47
CA MET A 43 6.89 18.91 -0.67
C MET A 43 8.01 17.86 -0.70
N HIS A 44 9.22 18.24 -0.30
CA HIS A 44 10.32 17.30 -0.15
C HIS A 44 10.00 16.20 0.85
N ASP A 45 9.41 16.53 2.02
CA ASP A 45 8.99 15.55 3.02
C ASP A 45 7.92 14.60 2.45
N VAL A 46 6.94 15.14 1.71
CA VAL A 46 5.92 14.35 0.98
C VAL A 46 6.58 13.33 0.04
N LEU A 47 7.52 13.79 -0.80
CA LEU A 47 8.21 12.91 -1.76
C LEU A 47 9.10 11.88 -1.08
N MET A 48 9.74 12.22 0.05
CA MET A 48 10.49 11.25 0.86
C MET A 48 9.59 10.13 1.40
N HIS A 49 8.37 10.47 1.87
CA HIS A 49 7.38 9.46 2.28
C HIS A 49 6.90 8.60 1.12
N ALA A 50 6.64 9.20 -0.03
CA ALA A 50 6.27 8.48 -1.25
C ALA A 50 7.39 7.53 -1.73
N GLN A 51 8.65 7.94 -1.59
CA GLN A 51 9.81 7.09 -1.87
C GLN A 51 9.89 5.90 -0.90
N ALA A 52 9.72 6.14 0.39
CA ALA A 52 9.73 5.08 1.40
C ALA A 52 8.64 4.03 1.13
N ASN A 53 7.48 4.45 0.63
CA ASN A 53 6.37 3.58 0.26
C ASN A 53 6.52 2.94 -1.14
N GLY A 54 7.61 3.22 -1.86
CA GLY A 54 7.92 2.58 -3.14
C GLY A 54 7.20 3.19 -4.36
N LEU A 55 6.59 4.38 -4.26
CA LEU A 55 5.92 5.03 -5.39
C LEU A 55 6.90 5.69 -6.37
N ILE A 56 7.95 6.27 -5.82
CA ILE A 56 8.95 7.04 -6.57
C ILE A 56 10.37 6.68 -6.16
N VAL A 57 11.33 7.05 -7.00
CA VAL A 57 12.76 6.91 -6.72
C VAL A 57 13.50 8.18 -7.13
N LYS A 58 14.66 8.43 -6.49
CA LYS A 58 15.65 9.39 -6.99
C LYS A 58 16.68 8.71 -7.87
N ASP A 59 17.06 9.38 -8.95
CA ASP A 59 18.24 8.98 -9.73
C ASP A 59 19.54 9.55 -9.11
N GLU A 60 20.68 9.22 -9.71
CA GLU A 60 22.02 9.70 -9.30
C GLU A 60 22.15 11.24 -9.35
N ARG A 61 21.31 11.91 -10.13
CA ARG A 61 21.24 13.38 -10.24
C ARG A 61 20.18 13.98 -9.32
N SER A 62 19.71 13.25 -8.33
CA SER A 62 18.68 13.65 -7.36
C SER A 62 17.34 14.05 -7.98
N ARG A 63 17.00 13.54 -9.16
CA ARG A 63 15.72 13.78 -9.82
C ARG A 63 14.73 12.69 -9.44
N TRP A 64 13.48 13.09 -9.19
CA TRP A 64 12.39 12.17 -8.86
C TRP A 64 11.75 11.53 -10.08
N TYR A 65 11.47 10.24 -9.98
CA TYR A 65 10.76 9.47 -11.00
C TYR A 65 9.72 8.55 -10.37
N SER A 66 8.53 8.43 -10.99
CA SER A 66 7.60 7.36 -10.65
C SER A 66 8.22 6.01 -10.97
N VAL A 67 7.94 5.02 -10.14
CA VAL A 67 8.33 3.63 -10.40
C VAL A 67 7.12 2.92 -11.00
N PRO A 68 7.17 2.49 -12.27
CA PRO A 68 6.02 1.85 -12.91
C PRO A 68 5.47 0.68 -12.11
N LEU A 69 4.14 0.65 -11.94
CA LEU A 69 3.43 -0.46 -11.33
C LEU A 69 2.77 -1.28 -12.42
N ASP A 70 3.52 -2.21 -12.98
CA ASP A 70 3.09 -3.18 -13.96
C ASP A 70 3.02 -4.60 -13.38
N GLU A 71 2.63 -5.57 -14.19
CA GLU A 71 2.49 -6.96 -13.77
C GLU A 71 3.81 -7.55 -13.24
N SER A 72 4.93 -7.23 -13.88
CA SER A 72 6.25 -7.71 -13.46
C SER A 72 6.60 -7.20 -12.08
N ARG A 73 6.39 -5.88 -11.84
CA ARG A 73 6.66 -5.28 -10.55
C ARG A 73 5.72 -5.81 -9.46
N VAL A 74 4.44 -6.02 -9.76
CA VAL A 74 3.51 -6.65 -8.81
C VAL A 74 4.03 -8.02 -8.38
N ASN A 75 4.46 -8.87 -9.34
CA ASN A 75 5.03 -10.17 -9.01
C ASN A 75 6.28 -10.06 -8.12
N PHE A 76 7.22 -9.17 -8.42
CA PHE A 76 8.44 -8.98 -7.61
C PHE A 76 8.11 -8.48 -6.18
N LEU A 77 7.14 -7.58 -6.04
CA LEU A 77 6.72 -7.08 -4.74
C LEU A 77 6.01 -8.17 -3.91
N TYR A 78 5.19 -9.01 -4.54
CA TYR A 78 4.56 -10.13 -3.86
C TYR A 78 5.56 -11.23 -3.50
N GLU A 79 6.53 -11.54 -4.35
CA GLU A 79 7.63 -12.45 -4.01
C GLU A 79 8.35 -11.98 -2.74
N LEU A 80 8.67 -10.69 -2.64
CA LEU A 80 9.25 -10.10 -1.43
C LEU A 80 8.31 -10.23 -0.22
N ARG A 81 7.02 -9.91 -0.38
CA ARG A 81 6.02 -10.03 0.68
C ARG A 81 5.86 -11.47 1.16
N GLU A 82 5.72 -12.43 0.25
CA GLU A 82 5.55 -13.86 0.56
C GLU A 82 6.72 -14.45 1.37
N HIS A 83 7.93 -13.94 1.16
CA HIS A 83 9.11 -14.37 1.91
C HIS A 83 9.24 -13.69 3.27
N LEU A 84 8.90 -12.41 3.40
CA LEU A 84 9.19 -11.63 4.61
C LEU A 84 7.98 -11.43 5.51
N GLU A 85 6.80 -11.20 4.96
CA GLU A 85 5.63 -10.77 5.73
C GLU A 85 5.06 -11.88 6.63
N PRO A 86 4.95 -13.16 6.20
CA PRO A 86 4.55 -14.25 7.08
C PRO A 86 5.46 -14.43 8.29
N VAL A 87 6.77 -14.25 8.09
CA VAL A 87 7.75 -14.32 9.18
C VAL A 87 7.61 -13.11 10.12
N ALA A 88 7.41 -11.92 9.57
CA ALA A 88 7.25 -10.71 10.37
C ALA A 88 5.97 -10.75 11.20
N LEU A 89 4.83 -11.16 10.63
CA LEU A 89 3.54 -11.29 11.33
C LEU A 89 3.60 -12.40 12.40
N SER A 90 4.25 -13.53 12.11
CA SER A 90 4.46 -14.61 13.10
C SER A 90 5.23 -14.10 14.32
N LYS A 91 6.29 -13.33 14.11
CA LYS A 91 7.06 -12.71 15.21
C LYS A 91 6.23 -11.64 15.93
N ALA A 92 5.47 -10.82 15.21
CA ALA A 92 4.58 -9.81 15.78
C ALA A 92 3.51 -10.44 16.68
N ALA A 93 2.96 -11.58 16.31
CA ALA A 93 1.95 -12.29 17.08
C ALA A 93 2.40 -12.61 18.52
N GLY A 94 3.71 -12.83 18.75
CA GLY A 94 4.25 -13.10 20.09
C GLY A 94 4.26 -11.89 21.03
N VAL A 95 4.21 -10.67 20.50
CA VAL A 95 4.47 -9.44 21.28
C VAL A 95 3.37 -8.38 21.16
N ILE A 96 2.53 -8.41 20.14
CA ILE A 96 1.44 -7.44 19.96
C ILE A 96 0.47 -7.51 21.16
N PRO A 97 0.09 -6.35 21.76
CA PRO A 97 -0.87 -6.34 22.86
C PRO A 97 -2.21 -6.94 22.45
N GLN A 98 -2.83 -7.71 23.36
CA GLN A 98 -4.14 -8.35 23.11
C GLN A 98 -5.21 -7.32 22.75
N ARG A 99 -5.24 -6.17 23.43
CA ARG A 99 -6.15 -5.06 23.13
C ARG A 99 -6.04 -4.55 21.70
N GLU A 100 -4.83 -4.54 21.12
CA GLU A 100 -4.62 -4.12 19.75
C GLU A 100 -5.26 -5.10 18.76
N LEU A 101 -5.09 -6.39 19.00
CA LEU A 101 -5.72 -7.44 18.19
C LEU A 101 -7.25 -7.38 18.29
N GLU A 102 -7.80 -7.18 19.48
CA GLU A 102 -9.24 -7.03 19.69
C GLU A 102 -9.82 -5.82 18.93
N GLN A 103 -9.07 -4.72 18.83
CA GLN A 103 -9.48 -3.55 18.04
C GLN A 103 -9.46 -3.85 16.55
N VAL A 104 -8.43 -4.53 16.06
CA VAL A 104 -8.33 -4.94 14.64
C VAL A 104 -9.46 -5.90 14.29
N ASP A 105 -9.69 -6.92 15.10
CA ASP A 105 -10.77 -7.89 14.95
C ASP A 105 -12.16 -7.22 14.92
N SER A 106 -12.41 -6.33 15.85
CA SER A 106 -13.68 -5.60 15.94
C SER A 106 -13.93 -4.77 14.67
N ARG A 107 -12.92 -4.08 14.12
CA ARG A 107 -13.06 -3.32 12.86
C ARG A 107 -13.35 -4.24 11.69
N LEU A 108 -12.66 -5.37 11.61
CA LEU A 108 -12.85 -6.36 10.54
C LEU A 108 -14.28 -6.92 10.55
N ILE A 109 -14.77 -7.33 11.72
CA ILE A 109 -16.15 -7.84 11.89
C ILE A 109 -17.19 -6.76 11.54
N GLN A 110 -16.99 -5.53 11.98
CA GLN A 110 -17.90 -4.42 11.66
C GLN A 110 -17.93 -4.12 10.17
N ALA A 111 -16.79 -4.14 9.50
CA ALA A 111 -16.69 -3.92 8.07
C ALA A 111 -17.37 -5.05 7.29
N LEU A 112 -17.15 -6.30 7.67
CA LEU A 112 -17.80 -7.46 7.04
C LEU A 112 -19.33 -7.38 7.11
N ARG A 113 -19.88 -6.92 8.25
CA ARG A 113 -21.34 -6.75 8.42
C ARG A 113 -21.94 -5.65 7.53
N ARG A 114 -21.14 -4.68 7.15
CA ARG A 114 -21.54 -3.54 6.31
C ARG A 114 -21.26 -3.74 4.84
N TYR A 115 -20.43 -4.71 4.48
CA TYR A 115 -20.07 -4.95 3.10
C TYR A 115 -21.28 -5.36 2.26
N PRO A 116 -21.45 -4.86 1.01
CA PRO A 116 -20.53 -3.98 0.28
C PRO A 116 -20.68 -2.47 0.56
N ASP A 117 -21.61 -2.06 1.42
CA ASP A 117 -21.91 -0.65 1.73
C ASP A 117 -20.86 -0.03 2.69
N LEU A 118 -19.59 -0.13 2.30
CA LEU A 118 -18.48 0.47 3.02
C LEU A 118 -18.10 1.81 2.41
N PRO A 119 -17.66 2.79 3.25
CA PRO A 119 -17.01 3.98 2.73
C PRO A 119 -15.71 3.59 1.98
N ALA A 120 -15.29 4.41 1.02
CA ALA A 120 -14.13 4.12 0.16
C ALA A 120 -12.83 3.86 0.93
N ASP A 121 -12.68 4.42 2.13
CA ASP A 121 -11.54 4.24 3.05
C ASP A 121 -11.69 3.02 3.98
N GLY A 122 -12.87 2.39 4.00
CA GLY A 122 -13.14 1.27 4.92
C GLY A 122 -12.29 0.03 4.66
N LEU A 123 -12.07 -0.32 3.39
CA LEU A 123 -11.21 -1.44 3.02
C LEU A 123 -9.73 -1.12 3.23
N ASP A 124 -9.33 0.11 2.93
CA ASP A 124 -7.95 0.57 3.14
C ASP A 124 -7.54 0.45 4.61
N GLN A 125 -8.42 0.84 5.54
CA GLN A 125 -8.13 0.71 6.97
C GLN A 125 -7.87 -0.75 7.39
N LEU A 126 -8.58 -1.72 6.83
CA LEU A 126 -8.38 -3.15 7.14
C LEU A 126 -7.06 -3.69 6.58
N GLU A 127 -6.68 -3.27 5.39
CA GLU A 127 -5.38 -3.56 4.79
C GLU A 127 -4.25 -2.97 5.65
N LEU A 128 -4.40 -1.70 6.07
CA LEU A 128 -3.44 -1.04 6.97
C LEU A 128 -3.37 -1.70 8.35
N ASP A 129 -4.47 -2.18 8.88
CA ASP A 129 -4.50 -2.86 10.18
C ASP A 129 -3.64 -4.12 10.18
N LEU A 130 -3.73 -4.96 9.16
CA LEU A 130 -2.93 -6.19 9.07
C LEU A 130 -1.50 -5.91 8.60
N HIS A 131 -1.37 -5.30 7.42
CA HIS A 131 -0.10 -5.20 6.70
C HIS A 131 0.80 -4.04 7.15
N VAL A 132 0.31 -3.17 8.02
CA VAL A 132 1.10 -2.07 8.60
C VAL A 132 1.06 -2.09 10.12
N ARG A 133 -0.12 -2.03 10.73
CA ARG A 133 -0.25 -1.91 12.19
C ARG A 133 0.18 -3.18 12.91
N CYS A 134 -0.40 -4.34 12.61
CA CYS A 134 0.01 -5.61 13.22
C CYS A 134 1.48 -5.92 12.91
N LEU A 135 1.91 -5.70 11.68
CA LEU A 135 3.28 -5.92 11.23
C LEU A 135 4.29 -5.04 11.97
N SER A 136 3.91 -3.81 12.37
CA SER A 136 4.80 -2.89 13.10
C SER A 136 5.23 -3.39 14.48
N TYR A 137 4.53 -4.39 15.04
CA TYR A 137 4.94 -5.07 16.28
C TYR A 137 6.02 -6.13 16.07
N CYS A 138 6.46 -6.37 14.83
CA CYS A 138 7.56 -7.28 14.59
C CYS A 138 8.83 -6.79 15.30
N PRO A 139 9.46 -7.62 16.17
CA PRO A 139 10.66 -7.21 16.92
C PRO A 139 11.91 -7.07 16.05
N ASN A 140 11.84 -7.44 14.76
CA ASN A 140 12.91 -7.23 13.80
C ASN A 140 12.59 -6.00 12.92
N PRO A 141 13.22 -4.83 13.19
CA PRO A 141 12.95 -3.60 12.44
C PRO A 141 13.38 -3.69 10.97
N GLU A 142 14.35 -4.52 10.62
CA GLU A 142 14.83 -4.69 9.24
C GLU A 142 13.77 -5.35 8.36
N LEU A 143 13.01 -6.31 8.89
CA LEU A 143 11.86 -6.89 8.18
C LEU A 143 10.78 -5.83 7.92
N VAL A 144 10.47 -5.02 8.92
CA VAL A 144 9.46 -3.95 8.81
C VAL A 144 9.90 -2.92 7.78
N GLU A 145 11.17 -2.51 7.81
CA GLU A 145 11.71 -1.53 6.86
C GLU A 145 11.74 -2.05 5.43
N ALA A 146 12.17 -3.30 5.21
CA ALA A 146 12.17 -3.93 3.89
C ALA A 146 10.76 -4.00 3.29
N LEU A 147 9.74 -4.26 4.11
CA LEU A 147 8.35 -4.34 3.69
C LEU A 147 7.69 -2.98 3.39
N LYS A 148 8.23 -1.86 3.88
CA LYS A 148 7.68 -0.53 3.57
C LYS A 148 7.59 -0.27 2.08
N ARG A 149 8.59 -0.66 1.30
CA ARG A 149 8.63 -0.44 -0.15
C ARG A 149 7.53 -1.18 -0.91
N THR A 150 6.90 -2.18 -0.29
CA THR A 150 5.78 -2.92 -0.89
C THR A 150 4.43 -2.22 -0.71
N ARG A 151 4.38 -1.16 0.09
CA ARG A 151 3.14 -0.42 0.41
C ARG A 151 2.48 0.23 -0.80
N CYS A 152 3.21 0.45 -1.89
CA CYS A 152 2.61 0.94 -3.14
C CYS A 152 1.46 0.05 -3.64
N ILE A 153 1.43 -1.25 -3.27
CA ILE A 153 0.31 -2.15 -3.58
C ILE A 153 -0.94 -1.78 -2.75
N LEU A 154 -0.77 -1.48 -1.46
CA LEU A 154 -1.86 -1.03 -0.59
C LEU A 154 -2.40 0.34 -1.06
N ILE A 155 -1.48 1.25 -1.41
CA ILE A 155 -1.81 2.57 -1.95
C ILE A 155 -2.59 2.46 -3.27
N PHE A 156 -2.26 1.51 -4.14
CA PHE A 156 -3.06 1.19 -5.32
C PHE A 156 -4.50 0.84 -4.93
N GLY A 157 -4.69 -0.05 -3.94
CA GLY A 157 -6.02 -0.39 -3.42
C GLY A 157 -6.75 0.82 -2.86
N LYS A 158 -6.10 1.59 -2.00
CA LYS A 158 -6.63 2.80 -1.34
C LYS A 158 -7.23 3.80 -2.33
N HIS A 159 -6.53 4.12 -3.41
CA HIS A 159 -6.93 5.19 -4.32
C HIS A 159 -7.85 4.74 -5.45
N LEU A 160 -7.90 3.46 -5.76
CA LEU A 160 -8.62 2.95 -6.94
C LEU A 160 -9.81 2.05 -6.60
N LEU A 161 -9.70 1.19 -5.57
CA LEU A 161 -10.81 0.32 -5.18
C LEU A 161 -11.95 1.12 -4.55
N GLY A 162 -13.18 0.81 -4.99
CA GLY A 162 -14.38 1.51 -4.54
C GLY A 162 -14.53 2.94 -5.08
N ARG A 163 -13.57 3.40 -5.89
CA ARG A 163 -13.60 4.73 -6.55
C ARG A 163 -13.63 4.58 -8.07
N GLU A 164 -12.59 4.02 -8.65
CA GLU A 164 -12.45 3.78 -10.10
C GLU A 164 -12.68 2.31 -10.46
N ILE A 165 -12.39 1.40 -9.54
CA ILE A 165 -12.63 -0.03 -9.67
C ILE A 165 -13.78 -0.39 -8.72
N ALA A 166 -14.88 -0.89 -9.27
CA ALA A 166 -16.03 -1.34 -8.47
C ALA A 166 -15.63 -2.45 -7.50
N LEU A 167 -16.20 -2.41 -6.31
CA LEU A 167 -16.02 -3.50 -5.33
C LEU A 167 -16.74 -4.76 -5.85
N PRO A 168 -16.12 -5.94 -5.73
CA PRO A 168 -16.81 -7.19 -6.04
C PRO A 168 -17.99 -7.43 -5.08
N HIS A 169 -18.96 -8.24 -5.49
CA HIS A 169 -20.13 -8.55 -4.66
C HIS A 169 -19.71 -9.27 -3.35
N GLU A 170 -18.69 -10.11 -3.41
CA GLU A 170 -18.06 -10.74 -2.27
C GLU A 170 -16.55 -10.47 -2.31
N GLU A 171 -15.97 -10.13 -1.15
CA GLU A 171 -14.52 -9.93 -1.03
C GLU A 171 -13.93 -10.98 -0.08
N PRO A 172 -13.27 -12.00 -0.61
CA PRO A 172 -12.75 -13.11 0.20
C PRO A 172 -11.70 -12.69 1.24
N PHE A 173 -11.06 -11.53 1.09
CA PHE A 173 -10.00 -11.10 2.01
C PHE A 173 -10.49 -10.96 3.45
N PHE A 174 -11.76 -10.63 3.70
CA PHE A 174 -12.31 -10.57 5.07
C PHE A 174 -12.06 -11.86 5.85
N HIS A 175 -12.40 -13.00 5.23
CA HIS A 175 -12.20 -14.31 5.86
C HIS A 175 -10.71 -14.71 5.92
N GLU A 176 -9.92 -14.24 4.98
CA GLU A 176 -8.47 -14.47 4.96
C GLU A 176 -7.80 -13.70 6.10
N HIS A 177 -8.11 -12.41 6.25
CA HIS A 177 -7.64 -11.59 7.36
C HIS A 177 -8.11 -12.14 8.71
N GLN A 178 -9.39 -12.57 8.83
CA GLN A 178 -9.91 -13.14 10.06
C GLN A 178 -9.09 -14.36 10.53
N ARG A 179 -8.75 -15.29 9.62
CA ARG A 179 -7.93 -16.46 9.97
C ARG A 179 -6.55 -16.08 10.51
N ILE A 180 -5.93 -15.04 9.93
CA ILE A 180 -4.64 -14.52 10.39
C ILE A 180 -4.79 -13.92 11.78
N ILE A 181 -5.79 -13.05 11.99
CA ILE A 181 -6.05 -12.39 13.28
C ILE A 181 -6.38 -13.42 14.36
N ASP A 182 -7.21 -14.43 14.07
CA ASP A 182 -7.53 -15.51 15.00
C ASP A 182 -6.28 -16.31 15.41
N ALA A 183 -5.38 -16.57 14.46
CA ALA A 183 -4.11 -17.23 14.75
C ALA A 183 -3.19 -16.32 15.61
N MET A 184 -3.16 -15.01 15.34
CA MET A 184 -2.43 -14.03 16.17
C MET A 184 -2.98 -13.96 17.59
N MET A 185 -4.32 -14.00 17.77
CA MET A 185 -4.96 -14.03 19.10
C MET A 185 -4.58 -15.29 19.89
N ARG A 186 -4.44 -16.43 19.22
CA ARG A 186 -3.98 -17.68 19.85
C ARG A 186 -2.46 -17.73 20.06
N ARG A 187 -1.72 -16.71 19.62
CA ARG A 187 -0.24 -16.68 19.65
C ARG A 187 0.40 -17.84 18.87
N ASP A 188 -0.31 -18.40 17.89
CA ASP A 188 0.15 -19.48 17.06
C ASP A 188 0.91 -18.93 15.84
N GLY A 189 2.21 -18.70 16.01
CA GLY A 189 3.07 -18.12 14.99
C GLY A 189 3.16 -18.94 13.70
N ASP A 190 3.10 -20.26 13.81
CA ASP A 190 3.12 -21.16 12.63
C ASP A 190 1.82 -21.05 11.83
N ALA A 191 0.68 -20.99 12.52
CA ALA A 191 -0.61 -20.73 11.87
C ALA A 191 -0.63 -19.35 11.22
N VAL A 192 -0.15 -18.30 11.91
CA VAL A 192 -0.04 -16.94 11.35
C VAL A 192 0.75 -16.97 10.05
N ALA A 193 1.93 -17.58 10.04
CA ALA A 193 2.79 -17.62 8.86
C ALA A 193 2.12 -18.39 7.70
N ARG A 194 1.43 -19.50 7.99
CA ARG A 194 0.72 -20.30 6.99
C ARG A 194 -0.45 -19.53 6.37
N GLU A 195 -1.32 -18.94 7.21
CA GLU A 195 -2.50 -18.19 6.75
C GLU A 195 -2.11 -16.91 6.00
N ALA A 196 -1.07 -16.18 6.47
CA ALA A 196 -0.55 -15.01 5.78
C ALA A 196 0.00 -15.36 4.38
N ARG A 197 0.73 -16.47 4.25
CA ARG A 197 1.23 -16.93 2.94
C ARG A 197 0.09 -17.27 1.99
N ALA A 198 -0.92 -18.00 2.46
CA ALA A 198 -2.09 -18.36 1.67
C ALA A 198 -2.91 -17.14 1.24
N HIS A 199 -3.01 -16.12 2.12
CA HIS A 199 -3.65 -14.84 1.79
C HIS A 199 -2.87 -14.09 0.70
N LEU A 200 -1.55 -13.94 0.85
CA LEU A 200 -0.72 -13.20 -0.11
C LEU A 200 -0.73 -13.81 -1.50
N ASP A 201 -0.69 -15.14 -1.61
CA ASP A 201 -0.77 -15.84 -2.90
C ASP A 201 -2.07 -15.52 -3.64
N LYS A 202 -3.22 -15.51 -2.97
CA LYS A 202 -4.50 -15.13 -3.54
C LYS A 202 -4.58 -13.64 -3.85
N ALA A 203 -4.09 -12.79 -2.94
CA ALA A 203 -4.06 -11.34 -3.11
C ALA A 203 -3.24 -10.94 -4.34
N ARG A 204 -2.12 -11.61 -4.59
CA ARG A 204 -1.28 -11.41 -5.77
C ARG A 204 -2.08 -11.54 -7.07
N LEU A 205 -2.85 -12.61 -7.22
CA LEU A 205 -3.66 -12.84 -8.42
C LEU A 205 -4.73 -11.75 -8.61
N LYS A 206 -5.40 -11.34 -7.54
CA LYS A 206 -6.39 -10.25 -7.56
C LYS A 206 -5.76 -8.92 -7.97
N VAL A 207 -4.62 -8.58 -7.40
CA VAL A 207 -3.92 -7.31 -7.71
C VAL A 207 -3.38 -7.32 -9.14
N LEU A 208 -2.83 -8.43 -9.62
CA LEU A 208 -2.39 -8.57 -11.02
C LEU A 208 -3.52 -8.28 -12.00
N ASP A 209 -4.68 -8.88 -11.78
CA ASP A 209 -5.85 -8.68 -12.63
C ASP A 209 -6.33 -7.21 -12.61
N ARG A 210 -6.41 -6.61 -11.42
CA ARG A 210 -6.81 -5.21 -11.24
C ARG A 210 -5.83 -4.23 -11.89
N VAL A 211 -4.52 -4.44 -11.72
CA VAL A 211 -3.48 -3.59 -12.34
C VAL A 211 -3.54 -3.71 -13.86
N ARG A 212 -3.66 -4.93 -14.40
CA ARG A 212 -3.83 -5.18 -15.83
C ARG A 212 -5.05 -4.45 -16.39
N HIS A 213 -6.20 -4.59 -15.73
CA HIS A 213 -7.44 -3.94 -16.14
C HIS A 213 -7.30 -2.42 -16.13
N THR A 214 -6.82 -1.83 -15.02
CA THR A 214 -6.64 -0.38 -14.89
C THR A 214 -5.70 0.17 -15.97
N ARG A 215 -4.58 -0.50 -16.23
CA ARG A 215 -3.64 -0.09 -17.28
C ARG A 215 -4.24 -0.18 -18.68
N SER A 216 -5.07 -1.20 -18.95
CA SER A 216 -5.74 -1.36 -20.24
C SER A 216 -6.79 -0.28 -20.53
N MET A 217 -7.43 0.25 -19.49
CA MET A 217 -8.39 1.37 -19.61
C MET A 217 -7.69 2.71 -19.88
N GLY A 218 -6.40 2.79 -19.60
CA GLY A 218 -5.64 4.03 -19.61
C GLY A 218 -5.96 4.89 -18.37
N VAL A 219 -4.93 5.48 -17.80
CA VAL A 219 -5.08 6.41 -16.67
C VAL A 219 -4.84 7.83 -17.20
N PRO A 220 -5.86 8.68 -17.28
CA PRO A 220 -5.65 10.06 -17.74
C PRO A 220 -4.70 10.79 -16.80
N LEU A 221 -3.66 11.40 -17.37
CA LEU A 221 -2.69 12.23 -16.66
C LEU A 221 -2.56 13.58 -17.36
N ASP A 222 -3.00 14.61 -16.68
CA ASP A 222 -2.73 16.01 -17.05
C ASP A 222 -2.11 16.71 -15.83
N LEU A 223 -0.83 16.43 -15.61
CA LEU A 223 -0.09 16.90 -14.45
C LEU A 223 1.07 17.79 -14.91
N PRO A 224 1.02 19.11 -14.66
CA PRO A 224 2.01 20.05 -15.19
C PRO A 224 3.44 19.77 -14.69
N TYR A 225 3.58 19.11 -13.54
CA TYR A 225 4.85 18.78 -12.89
C TYR A 225 5.36 17.37 -13.20
N ALA A 226 4.60 16.57 -13.98
CA ALA A 226 4.98 15.21 -14.36
C ALA A 226 5.21 15.12 -15.88
N LYS A 227 6.40 14.68 -16.28
CA LYS A 227 6.76 14.51 -17.69
C LYS A 227 7.17 13.05 -17.94
N GLU A 228 6.58 12.44 -18.95
CA GLU A 228 6.96 11.08 -19.36
C GLU A 228 8.47 10.99 -19.60
N ALA A 229 9.07 9.91 -19.12
CA ALA A 229 10.50 9.69 -19.20
C ALA A 229 10.79 8.30 -19.74
N ALA A 230 11.75 8.20 -20.68
CA ALA A 230 12.24 6.91 -21.15
C ALA A 230 12.83 6.10 -19.99
N PHE A 231 12.74 4.78 -20.08
CA PHE A 231 13.48 3.90 -19.19
C PHE A 231 14.98 4.16 -19.43
N ALA A 232 15.72 4.50 -18.38
CA ALA A 232 17.17 4.41 -18.45
C ALA A 232 17.51 2.92 -18.55
N VAL A 233 18.09 2.54 -19.69
CA VAL A 233 18.67 1.20 -19.91
C VAL A 233 19.88 1.03 -19.01
#